data_c52248533ef13bfa340643f37e4682ae
#
_entry.id   c52248533ef13bfa340643f37e4682ae
#
_cell.length_a   1.000
_cell.length_b   1.000
_cell.length_c   1.000
_cell.angle_alpha   90.00
_cell.angle_beta   90.00
_cell.angle_gamma   90.00
#
_symmetry.space_group_name_H-M   'P 1'
#
loop_
_entity.id
_entity.type
_entity.pdbx_description
1 polymer ?
#
loop_
_entity_poly.entity_id
_entity_poly.type
_entity_poly.pdbx_seq_one_letter_code
_entity_poly.pdbx_strand_id
1 'polypeptide(L)'
;MFVGLYGVKYRGLIECDTPMLTRDDIDKAGSCDVYDLTVQEPLRDLIGRLVIDWGPAAIAWVQHADRQNKPIKELRKEFKEPDFPGFLQFIEPLSVVDRLPKHWTATLQSSRGVYLLTYPRTKEQYVGSATGEKGFWGRWQEYLANGHGGNVVLRSREPSDYQVSILEVAGTALAENDIVKLEQRWKAKLQTRQMGLNGN
;
A
#
# COMPACT_ATOMS: atom_id res chain seq x y z
N MET A 1 11.88 -11.12 7.14
CA MET A 1 11.99 -12.13 6.05
C MET A 1 13.25 -11.85 5.26
N PHE A 2 13.99 -12.87 4.85
CA PHE A 2 15.20 -12.74 4.03
C PHE A 2 14.80 -12.47 2.57
N VAL A 3 15.32 -11.39 2.01
CA VAL A 3 14.98 -10.94 0.65
C VAL A 3 16.09 -11.22 -0.37
N GLY A 4 17.27 -11.65 0.09
CA GLY A 4 18.39 -12.03 -0.76
C GLY A 4 19.74 -11.56 -0.21
N LEU A 5 20.80 -12.14 -0.77
CA LEU A 5 22.17 -11.66 -0.62
C LEU A 5 22.53 -10.85 -1.87
N TYR A 6 23.02 -9.63 -1.68
CA TYR A 6 23.34 -8.72 -2.78
C TYR A 6 24.80 -8.30 -2.75
N GLY A 7 25.45 -8.37 -3.89
CA GLY A 7 26.68 -7.64 -4.14
C GLY A 7 26.32 -6.18 -4.36
N VAL A 8 27.06 -5.28 -3.72
CA VAL A 8 26.81 -3.83 -3.74
C VAL A 8 27.99 -3.13 -4.40
N LYS A 9 27.72 -2.32 -5.44
CA LYS A 9 28.74 -1.53 -6.12
C LYS A 9 28.33 -0.07 -6.07
N TYR A 10 29.17 0.77 -5.49
CA TYR A 10 28.98 2.21 -5.44
C TYR A 10 29.08 2.84 -6.84
N ARG A 11 28.16 3.72 -7.18
CA ARG A 11 28.05 4.40 -8.48
C ARG A 11 28.36 5.90 -8.42
N GLY A 12 28.33 6.49 -7.24
CA GLY A 12 28.45 7.92 -7.07
C GLY A 12 27.23 8.51 -6.37
N LEU A 13 27.12 9.82 -6.40
CA LEU A 13 25.94 10.53 -5.90
C LEU A 13 24.83 10.55 -6.97
N ILE A 14 23.61 10.71 -6.52
CA ILE A 14 22.44 10.89 -7.42
C ILE A 14 22.66 12.12 -8.30
N GLU A 15 22.49 11.96 -9.62
CA GLU A 15 22.84 12.98 -10.61
C GLU A 15 21.74 14.01 -10.87
N CYS A 16 20.49 13.66 -10.59
CA CYS A 16 19.32 14.53 -10.81
C CYS A 16 18.32 14.41 -9.68
N ASP A 17 17.49 15.44 -9.52
CA ASP A 17 16.38 15.44 -8.57
C ASP A 17 15.45 14.24 -8.85
N THR A 18 15.29 13.35 -7.87
CA THR A 18 14.56 12.08 -8.03
C THR A 18 13.46 11.94 -6.98
N PRO A 19 12.22 11.63 -7.35
CA PRO A 19 11.15 11.37 -6.39
C PRO A 19 11.50 10.22 -5.46
N MET A 20 11.33 10.40 -4.15
CA MET A 20 11.51 9.33 -3.17
C MET A 20 10.44 8.25 -3.32
N LEU A 21 10.83 6.97 -3.24
CA LEU A 21 9.92 5.83 -3.38
C LEU A 21 8.93 5.68 -2.20
N THR A 22 9.27 6.25 -1.04
CA THR A 22 8.54 5.99 0.22
C THR A 22 7.93 7.22 0.86
N ARG A 23 8.13 8.41 0.29
CA ARG A 23 7.64 9.68 0.81
C ARG A 23 7.32 10.62 -0.34
N ASP A 24 6.38 11.54 -0.13
CA ASP A 24 6.10 12.66 -1.04
C ASP A 24 7.21 13.73 -0.91
N ASP A 25 8.44 13.35 -1.26
CA ASP A 25 9.61 14.22 -1.18
C ASP A 25 10.55 13.93 -2.36
N ILE A 26 11.55 14.76 -2.55
CA ILE A 26 12.51 14.67 -3.65
C ILE A 26 13.93 14.58 -3.08
N ASP A 27 14.63 13.51 -3.42
CA ASP A 27 16.07 13.43 -3.24
C ASP A 27 16.75 14.38 -4.24
N LYS A 28 17.42 15.40 -3.71
CA LYS A 28 18.11 16.40 -4.53
C LYS A 28 19.37 15.82 -5.15
N ALA A 29 19.71 16.28 -6.35
CA ALA A 29 20.98 15.94 -6.98
C ALA A 29 22.16 16.14 -6.01
N GLY A 30 23.02 15.15 -5.88
CA GLY A 30 24.17 15.15 -4.97
C GLY A 30 23.87 14.85 -3.50
N SER A 31 22.61 14.58 -3.11
CA SER A 31 22.24 14.37 -1.71
C SER A 31 22.36 12.93 -1.22
N CYS A 32 22.30 11.96 -2.12
CA CYS A 32 22.25 10.54 -1.78
C CYS A 32 23.27 9.72 -2.57
N ASP A 33 23.83 8.69 -1.92
CA ASP A 33 24.66 7.69 -2.57
C ASP A 33 23.82 6.73 -3.41
N VAL A 34 24.30 6.40 -4.61
CA VAL A 34 23.69 5.44 -5.54
C VAL A 34 24.52 4.17 -5.61
N TYR A 35 23.85 3.02 -5.54
CA TYR A 35 24.46 1.71 -5.59
C TYR A 35 23.79 0.80 -6.62
N ASP A 36 24.57 0.05 -7.39
CA ASP A 36 24.08 -1.10 -8.13
C ASP A 36 23.98 -2.30 -7.20
N LEU A 37 22.86 -3.00 -7.26
CA LEU A 37 22.62 -4.21 -6.49
C LEU A 37 22.53 -5.41 -7.41
N THR A 38 23.37 -6.44 -7.16
CA THR A 38 23.36 -7.70 -7.92
C THR A 38 23.08 -8.85 -6.98
N VAL A 39 21.99 -9.59 -7.23
CA VAL A 39 21.65 -10.79 -6.45
C VAL A 39 22.76 -11.81 -6.58
N GLN A 40 23.22 -12.34 -5.44
CA GLN A 40 24.23 -13.40 -5.38
C GLN A 40 23.55 -14.76 -5.29
N GLU A 41 24.15 -15.78 -5.93
CA GLU A 41 23.62 -17.14 -5.91
C GLU A 41 23.61 -17.80 -4.52
N PRO A 42 24.61 -17.59 -3.62
CA PRO A 42 24.54 -18.15 -2.28
C PRO A 42 23.27 -17.72 -1.56
N LEU A 43 22.62 -18.67 -0.90
CA LEU A 43 21.39 -18.48 -0.11
C LEU A 43 20.14 -18.07 -0.94
N ARG A 44 20.19 -18.15 -2.26
CA ARG A 44 19.06 -17.78 -3.13
C ARG A 44 17.81 -18.61 -2.84
N ASP A 45 17.97 -19.87 -2.51
CA ASP A 45 16.89 -20.78 -2.11
C ASP A 45 16.21 -20.41 -0.78
N LEU A 46 16.81 -19.51 0.01
CA LEU A 46 16.25 -19.00 1.27
C LEU A 46 15.43 -17.71 1.10
N ILE A 47 15.45 -17.12 -0.11
CA ILE A 47 14.66 -15.88 -0.39
C ILE A 47 13.17 -16.16 -0.16
N GLY A 48 12.54 -15.31 0.65
CA GLY A 48 11.13 -15.44 1.01
C GLY A 48 10.79 -16.59 1.96
N ARG A 49 11.76 -17.44 2.31
CA ARG A 49 11.58 -18.61 3.17
C ARG A 49 12.20 -18.45 4.56
N LEU A 50 13.35 -17.78 4.63
CA LEU A 50 14.06 -17.57 5.88
C LEU A 50 13.50 -16.34 6.61
N VAL A 51 13.05 -16.52 7.84
CA VAL A 51 12.64 -15.44 8.74
C VAL A 51 13.62 -15.37 9.89
N ILE A 52 14.25 -14.21 10.07
CA ILE A 52 15.15 -13.91 11.18
C ILE A 52 14.46 -13.01 12.20
N ASP A 53 14.84 -13.13 13.47
CA ASP A 53 14.44 -12.18 14.47
C ASP A 53 15.33 -10.93 14.38
N TRP A 54 14.75 -9.80 14.00
CA TRP A 54 15.48 -8.54 13.88
C TRP A 54 15.83 -7.92 15.23
N GLY A 55 15.09 -8.31 16.29
CA GLY A 55 15.21 -7.76 17.64
C GLY A 55 14.37 -6.48 17.82
N PRO A 56 14.39 -5.90 19.02
CA PRO A 56 13.52 -4.78 19.41
C PRO A 56 13.92 -3.42 18.82
N ALA A 57 15.03 -3.33 18.09
CA ALA A 57 15.55 -2.08 17.54
C ALA A 57 14.79 -1.66 16.30
N ALA A 58 13.65 -1.00 16.47
CA ALA A 58 12.87 -0.41 15.39
C ALA A 58 13.61 0.74 14.65
N ILE A 59 14.69 1.27 15.21
CA ILE A 59 15.41 2.46 14.70
C ILE A 59 16.62 2.07 13.84
N ALA A 60 17.24 0.91 14.07
CA ALA A 60 18.43 0.49 13.33
C ALA A 60 18.05 -0.31 12.07
N TRP A 61 17.87 0.37 10.95
CA TRP A 61 17.59 -0.24 9.64
C TRP A 61 18.80 -1.01 9.08
N VAL A 62 20.01 -0.59 9.43
CA VAL A 62 21.27 -1.22 9.03
C VAL A 62 21.95 -1.82 10.25
N GLN A 63 22.29 -3.10 10.16
CA GLN A 63 23.01 -3.81 11.21
C GLN A 63 24.16 -4.59 10.62
N HIS A 64 25.33 -4.56 11.26
CA HIS A 64 26.51 -5.30 10.85
C HIS A 64 26.36 -6.78 11.21
N ALA A 65 26.35 -7.65 10.22
CA ALA A 65 26.16 -9.09 10.41
C ALA A 65 27.31 -9.76 11.20
N ASP A 66 28.51 -9.21 11.12
CA ASP A 66 29.70 -9.67 11.87
C ASP A 66 29.65 -9.37 13.36
N ARG A 67 28.78 -8.44 13.78
CA ARG A 67 28.67 -7.99 15.17
C ARG A 67 27.43 -8.50 15.89
N GLN A 68 26.47 -9.04 15.16
CA GLN A 68 25.18 -9.44 15.72
C GLN A 68 24.69 -10.74 15.10
N ASN A 69 24.69 -11.82 15.87
CA ASN A 69 24.01 -13.04 15.50
C ASN A 69 22.49 -12.81 15.56
N LYS A 70 21.81 -13.07 14.45
CA LYS A 70 20.37 -13.03 14.37
C LYS A 70 19.79 -14.44 14.43
N PRO A 71 18.97 -14.77 15.44
CA PRO A 71 18.35 -16.08 15.51
C PRO A 71 17.41 -16.29 14.32
N ILE A 72 17.43 -17.48 13.77
CA ILE A 72 16.44 -17.90 12.79
C ILE A 72 15.14 -18.16 13.54
N LYS A 73 14.11 -17.39 13.21
CA LYS A 73 12.77 -17.53 13.80
C LYS A 73 11.97 -18.63 13.11
N GLU A 74 12.13 -18.74 11.79
CA GLU A 74 11.36 -19.68 10.97
C GLU A 74 12.10 -19.97 9.67
N LEU A 75 12.07 -21.23 9.22
CA LEU A 75 12.46 -21.62 7.88
C LEU A 75 11.26 -22.31 7.20
N ARG A 76 10.67 -21.64 6.24
CA ARG A 76 9.51 -22.13 5.50
C ARG A 76 9.95 -23.09 4.39
N LYS A 77 9.15 -24.13 4.15
CA LYS A 77 9.41 -25.06 3.02
C LYS A 77 9.28 -24.34 1.69
N GLU A 78 8.32 -23.42 1.59
CA GLU A 78 8.00 -22.66 0.38
C GLU A 78 7.85 -21.18 0.72
N PHE A 79 7.98 -20.31 -0.29
CA PHE A 79 7.59 -18.91 -0.16
C PHE A 79 6.08 -18.86 0.07
N LYS A 80 5.66 -18.26 1.18
CA LYS A 80 4.25 -18.01 1.47
C LYS A 80 4.03 -16.51 1.48
N GLU A 81 3.22 -16.04 0.55
CA GLU A 81 2.70 -14.66 0.61
C GLU A 81 1.91 -14.46 1.93
N PRO A 82 1.92 -13.26 2.51
CA PRO A 82 1.13 -12.97 3.70
C PRO A 82 -0.35 -13.23 3.44
N ASP A 83 -1.03 -13.85 4.40
CA ASP A 83 -2.47 -14.06 4.33
C ASP A 83 -3.21 -12.71 4.27
N PHE A 84 -4.36 -12.67 3.60
CA PHE A 84 -5.19 -11.46 3.57
C PHE A 84 -5.61 -11.07 4.99
N PRO A 85 -5.40 -9.81 5.43
CA PRO A 85 -5.62 -9.42 6.82
C PRO A 85 -7.11 -9.40 7.21
N GLY A 86 -8.00 -9.57 6.23
CA GLY A 86 -9.42 -9.33 6.41
C GLY A 86 -9.82 -7.89 6.09
N PHE A 87 -11.07 -7.71 5.67
CA PHE A 87 -11.55 -6.42 5.18
C PHE A 87 -11.50 -5.31 6.23
N LEU A 88 -11.81 -5.62 7.49
CA LEU A 88 -11.80 -4.63 8.58
C LEU A 88 -10.41 -4.17 8.99
N GLN A 89 -9.39 -4.98 8.70
CA GLN A 89 -8.00 -4.67 9.03
C GLN A 89 -7.22 -4.19 7.81
N PHE A 90 -7.85 -4.17 6.63
CA PHE A 90 -7.20 -3.72 5.42
C PHE A 90 -7.02 -2.20 5.43
N ILE A 91 -5.76 -1.78 5.57
CA ILE A 91 -5.33 -0.38 5.56
C ILE A 91 -4.00 -0.34 4.79
N GLU A 92 -4.00 0.26 3.61
CA GLU A 92 -2.81 0.32 2.76
C GLU A 92 -2.70 1.69 2.05
N PRO A 93 -1.50 2.13 1.68
CA PRO A 93 -1.34 3.23 0.73
C PRO A 93 -1.91 2.84 -0.64
N LEU A 94 -2.52 3.78 -1.34
CA LEU A 94 -3.08 3.55 -2.67
C LEU A 94 -2.02 3.05 -3.66
N SER A 95 -0.78 3.57 -3.57
CA SER A 95 0.37 3.17 -4.40
C SER A 95 0.78 1.70 -4.26
N VAL A 96 0.33 1.02 -3.21
CA VAL A 96 0.65 -0.40 -2.97
C VAL A 96 -0.37 -1.32 -3.62
N VAL A 97 -1.55 -0.81 -3.98
CA VAL A 97 -2.70 -1.63 -4.45
C VAL A 97 -2.36 -2.46 -5.70
N ASP A 98 -1.55 -1.98 -6.61
CA ASP A 98 -1.12 -2.71 -7.82
C ASP A 98 -0.06 -3.78 -7.55
N ARG A 99 0.58 -3.75 -6.37
CA ARG A 99 1.63 -4.69 -5.93
C ARG A 99 1.17 -5.68 -4.87
N LEU A 100 -0.11 -5.67 -4.52
CA LEU A 100 -0.68 -6.61 -3.55
C LEU A 100 -0.53 -8.06 -4.01
N PRO A 101 -0.41 -9.02 -3.08
CA PRO A 101 -0.45 -10.44 -3.38
C PRO A 101 -1.64 -10.82 -4.26
N LYS A 102 -1.45 -11.74 -5.20
CA LYS A 102 -2.51 -12.10 -6.17
C LYS A 102 -3.81 -12.55 -5.51
N HIS A 103 -3.73 -13.28 -4.41
CA HIS A 103 -4.93 -13.73 -3.69
C HIS A 103 -5.63 -12.59 -2.94
N TRP A 104 -4.91 -11.54 -2.49
CA TRP A 104 -5.52 -10.31 -1.96
C TRP A 104 -6.27 -9.58 -3.07
N THR A 105 -5.61 -9.42 -4.21
CA THR A 105 -6.21 -8.79 -5.40
C THR A 105 -7.49 -9.51 -5.80
N ALA A 106 -7.48 -10.86 -5.88
CA ALA A 106 -8.67 -11.65 -6.21
C ALA A 106 -9.81 -11.44 -5.18
N THR A 107 -9.47 -11.39 -3.88
CA THR A 107 -10.44 -11.12 -2.81
C THR A 107 -11.06 -9.73 -2.95
N LEU A 108 -10.25 -8.71 -3.22
CA LEU A 108 -10.69 -7.33 -3.40
C LEU A 108 -11.48 -7.13 -4.70
N GLN A 109 -11.14 -7.87 -5.76
CA GLN A 109 -11.88 -7.86 -7.03
C GLN A 109 -13.28 -8.47 -6.90
N SER A 110 -13.42 -9.54 -6.11
CA SER A 110 -14.70 -10.21 -5.93
C SER A 110 -15.61 -9.54 -4.89
N SER A 111 -15.15 -8.47 -4.24
CA SER A 111 -15.85 -7.84 -3.13
C SER A 111 -16.21 -6.40 -3.46
N ARG A 112 -17.48 -6.06 -3.20
CA ARG A 112 -18.05 -4.71 -3.38
C ARG A 112 -18.35 -4.09 -2.02
N GLY A 113 -18.52 -2.78 -1.94
CA GLY A 113 -18.86 -2.11 -0.68
C GLY A 113 -18.42 -0.66 -0.60
N VAL A 114 -18.18 -0.21 0.62
CA VAL A 114 -17.83 1.18 0.94
C VAL A 114 -16.41 1.24 1.50
N TYR A 115 -15.64 2.19 1.02
CA TYR A 115 -14.26 2.42 1.42
C TYR A 115 -14.02 3.87 1.82
N LEU A 116 -12.90 4.09 2.50
CA LEU A 116 -12.41 5.38 2.92
C LEU A 116 -11.06 5.67 2.26
N LEU A 117 -10.91 6.85 1.68
CA LEU A 117 -9.62 7.43 1.35
C LEU A 117 -9.31 8.51 2.39
N THR A 118 -8.09 8.47 2.95
CA THR A 118 -7.59 9.50 3.85
C THR A 118 -6.43 10.22 3.19
N TYR A 119 -6.53 11.54 3.06
CA TYR A 119 -5.45 12.35 2.51
C TYR A 119 -4.31 12.45 3.54
N PRO A 120 -3.07 12.07 3.18
CA PRO A 120 -2.01 11.87 4.18
C PRO A 120 -1.59 13.15 4.89
N ARG A 121 -1.62 14.31 4.21
CA ARG A 121 -1.18 15.59 4.77
C ARG A 121 -2.24 16.25 5.65
N THR A 122 -3.45 16.43 5.14
CA THR A 122 -4.50 17.18 5.85
C THR A 122 -5.40 16.31 6.70
N LYS A 123 -5.34 14.96 6.53
CA LYS A 123 -6.22 13.98 7.17
C LYS A 123 -7.69 14.10 6.76
N GLU A 124 -7.97 14.91 5.74
CA GLU A 124 -9.31 14.97 5.14
C GLU A 124 -9.70 13.60 4.57
N GLN A 125 -10.95 13.25 4.70
CA GLN A 125 -11.48 11.94 4.36
C GLN A 125 -12.48 12.01 3.21
N TYR A 126 -12.43 11.01 2.35
CA TYR A 126 -13.39 10.78 1.28
C TYR A 126 -13.98 9.38 1.41
N VAL A 127 -15.30 9.28 1.52
CA VAL A 127 -16.03 8.02 1.47
C VAL A 127 -16.49 7.77 0.04
N GLY A 128 -16.17 6.59 -0.47
CA GLY A 128 -16.60 6.15 -1.79
C GLY A 128 -17.15 4.74 -1.78
N SER A 129 -17.78 4.34 -2.86
CA SER A 129 -18.28 2.98 -3.08
C SER A 129 -17.62 2.30 -4.26
N ALA A 130 -17.47 0.98 -4.15
CA ALA A 130 -17.05 0.07 -5.20
C ALA A 130 -18.25 -0.80 -5.59
N THR A 131 -18.94 -0.45 -6.67
CA THR A 131 -20.14 -1.13 -7.16
C THR A 131 -19.91 -1.96 -8.40
N GLY A 132 -18.82 -1.69 -9.15
CA GLY A 132 -18.50 -2.35 -10.40
C GLY A 132 -18.06 -3.81 -10.27
N GLU A 133 -17.98 -4.51 -11.39
CA GLU A 133 -17.62 -5.94 -11.46
C GLU A 133 -16.23 -6.27 -10.90
N LYS A 134 -15.30 -5.31 -10.94
CA LYS A 134 -13.93 -5.47 -10.40
C LYS A 134 -13.81 -5.03 -8.93
N GLY A 135 -14.91 -4.83 -8.22
CA GLY A 135 -14.98 -4.53 -6.80
C GLY A 135 -14.06 -3.40 -6.32
N PHE A 136 -13.54 -3.54 -5.10
CA PHE A 136 -12.63 -2.56 -4.51
C PHE A 136 -11.37 -2.35 -5.34
N TRP A 137 -10.74 -3.44 -5.79
CA TRP A 137 -9.49 -3.36 -6.54
C TRP A 137 -9.66 -2.54 -7.83
N GLY A 138 -10.71 -2.83 -8.62
CA GLY A 138 -10.97 -2.11 -9.86
C GLY A 138 -11.23 -0.62 -9.63
N ARG A 139 -11.96 -0.28 -8.55
CA ARG A 139 -12.22 1.10 -8.19
C ARG A 139 -10.95 1.86 -7.79
N TRP A 140 -10.04 1.23 -7.06
CA TRP A 140 -8.77 1.84 -6.66
C TRP A 140 -7.79 1.96 -7.83
N GLN A 141 -7.84 1.05 -8.81
CA GLN A 141 -7.07 1.19 -10.05
C GLN A 141 -7.45 2.47 -10.83
N GLU A 142 -8.71 2.89 -10.79
CA GLU A 142 -9.14 4.15 -11.40
C GLU A 142 -8.46 5.35 -10.73
N TYR A 143 -8.29 5.33 -9.40
CA TYR A 143 -7.57 6.38 -8.69
C TYR A 143 -6.07 6.37 -9.02
N LEU A 144 -5.45 5.20 -9.11
CA LEU A 144 -4.04 5.08 -9.52
C LEU A 144 -3.82 5.62 -10.94
N ALA A 145 -4.77 5.38 -11.84
CA ALA A 145 -4.65 5.79 -13.24
C ALA A 145 -4.79 7.31 -13.44
N ASN A 146 -5.60 8.01 -12.63
CA ASN A 146 -5.94 9.41 -12.89
C ASN A 146 -5.92 10.31 -11.66
N GLY A 147 -5.55 9.80 -10.49
CA GLY A 147 -5.43 10.53 -9.23
C GLY A 147 -6.76 10.91 -8.54
N HIS A 148 -7.90 10.74 -9.20
CA HIS A 148 -9.19 11.22 -8.68
C HIS A 148 -10.37 10.26 -8.84
N GLY A 149 -10.24 9.16 -9.60
CA GLY A 149 -11.31 8.18 -9.84
C GLY A 149 -12.63 8.79 -10.33
N GLY A 150 -12.56 9.90 -11.07
CA GLY A 150 -13.75 10.65 -11.53
C GLY A 150 -14.33 11.66 -10.54
N ASN A 151 -13.82 11.74 -9.31
CA ASN A 151 -14.34 12.69 -8.31
C ASN A 151 -13.86 14.12 -8.58
N VAL A 152 -14.81 15.08 -8.58
CA VAL A 152 -14.54 16.49 -8.91
C VAL A 152 -13.68 17.18 -7.84
N VAL A 153 -13.93 16.89 -6.55
CA VAL A 153 -13.20 17.51 -5.44
C VAL A 153 -11.76 16.98 -5.41
N LEU A 154 -11.56 15.67 -5.61
CA LEU A 154 -10.21 15.08 -5.67
C LEU A 154 -9.42 15.57 -6.89
N ARG A 155 -10.11 15.87 -8.00
CA ARG A 155 -9.47 16.43 -9.22
C ARG A 155 -8.83 17.80 -8.97
N SER A 156 -9.37 18.59 -8.06
CA SER A 156 -8.83 19.90 -7.69
C SER A 156 -7.67 19.85 -6.69
N ARG A 157 -7.36 18.66 -6.17
CA ARG A 157 -6.25 18.46 -5.22
C ARG A 157 -4.99 18.03 -5.95
N GLU A 158 -3.85 18.34 -5.35
CA GLU A 158 -2.57 17.77 -5.80
C GLU A 158 -2.61 16.24 -5.70
N PRO A 159 -2.06 15.52 -6.68
CA PRO A 159 -1.92 14.06 -6.61
C PRO A 159 -1.22 13.66 -5.30
N SER A 160 -1.77 12.68 -4.63
CA SER A 160 -1.24 12.20 -3.36
C SER A 160 -1.48 10.72 -3.18
N ASP A 161 -0.61 10.08 -2.40
CA ASP A 161 -0.76 8.68 -2.04
C ASP A 161 -1.76 8.52 -0.89
N TYR A 162 -3.05 8.42 -1.24
CA TYR A 162 -4.11 8.24 -0.26
C TYR A 162 -3.95 6.93 0.50
N GLN A 163 -4.21 6.94 1.80
CA GLN A 163 -4.45 5.70 2.54
C GLN A 163 -5.85 5.18 2.19
N VAL A 164 -5.94 3.93 1.73
CA VAL A 164 -7.23 3.25 1.51
C VAL A 164 -7.55 2.32 2.68
N SER A 165 -8.82 2.30 3.07
CA SER A 165 -9.34 1.34 4.05
C SER A 165 -10.78 0.95 3.70
N ILE A 166 -11.23 -0.23 4.15
CA ILE A 166 -12.57 -0.73 3.87
C ILE A 166 -13.47 -0.46 5.08
N LEU A 167 -14.57 0.23 4.86
CA LEU A 167 -15.56 0.53 5.89
C LEU A 167 -16.62 -0.56 6.02
N GLU A 168 -17.11 -1.06 4.88
CA GLU A 168 -18.18 -2.06 4.87
C GLU A 168 -18.14 -2.86 3.57
N VAL A 169 -18.24 -4.18 3.68
CA VAL A 169 -18.39 -5.09 2.53
C VAL A 169 -19.88 -5.34 2.29
N ALA A 170 -20.30 -5.13 1.06
CA ALA A 170 -21.67 -5.40 0.66
C ALA A 170 -21.92 -6.90 0.48
N GLY A 171 -23.04 -7.38 0.96
CA GLY A 171 -23.47 -8.74 0.65
C GLY A 171 -23.63 -8.95 -0.86
N THR A 172 -23.38 -10.17 -1.33
CA THR A 172 -23.38 -10.52 -2.77
C THR A 172 -24.72 -10.23 -3.47
N ALA A 173 -25.82 -10.29 -2.73
CA ALA A 173 -27.18 -10.02 -3.23
C ALA A 173 -27.55 -8.54 -3.29
N LEU A 174 -26.71 -7.63 -2.76
CA LEU A 174 -27.04 -6.20 -2.77
C LEU A 174 -26.90 -5.62 -4.17
N ALA A 175 -27.94 -4.87 -4.59
CA ALA A 175 -27.90 -4.09 -5.81
C ALA A 175 -26.97 -2.85 -5.67
N GLU A 176 -26.49 -2.32 -6.77
CA GLU A 176 -25.63 -1.13 -6.78
C GLU A 176 -26.23 0.06 -6.01
N ASN A 177 -27.53 0.31 -6.21
CA ASN A 177 -28.25 1.37 -5.51
C ASN A 177 -28.23 1.19 -3.98
N ASP A 178 -28.23 -0.03 -3.47
CA ASP A 178 -28.15 -0.29 -2.05
C ASP A 178 -26.75 -0.04 -1.50
N ILE A 179 -25.71 -0.35 -2.27
CA ILE A 179 -24.32 0.00 -1.92
C ILE A 179 -24.14 1.53 -1.88
N VAL A 180 -24.76 2.25 -2.82
CA VAL A 180 -24.78 3.73 -2.78
C VAL A 180 -25.50 4.26 -1.55
N LYS A 181 -26.59 3.64 -1.08
CA LYS A 181 -27.23 4.00 0.20
C LYS A 181 -26.32 3.76 1.41
N LEU A 182 -25.53 2.67 1.41
CA LEU A 182 -24.51 2.45 2.44
C LEU A 182 -23.45 3.55 2.41
N GLU A 183 -22.98 3.94 1.24
CA GLU A 183 -22.04 5.07 1.08
C GLU A 183 -22.61 6.36 1.67
N GLN A 184 -23.87 6.71 1.38
CA GLN A 184 -24.51 7.89 1.94
C GLN A 184 -24.58 7.83 3.48
N ARG A 185 -24.83 6.65 4.04
CA ARG A 185 -24.84 6.44 5.50
C ARG A 185 -23.46 6.67 6.11
N TRP A 186 -22.39 6.15 5.47
CA TRP A 186 -21.03 6.36 5.92
C TRP A 186 -20.57 7.81 5.79
N LYS A 187 -20.95 8.51 4.70
CA LYS A 187 -20.73 9.96 4.57
C LYS A 187 -21.34 10.74 5.74
N ALA A 188 -22.56 10.39 6.15
CA ALA A 188 -23.23 11.03 7.28
C ALA A 188 -22.53 10.72 8.62
N LYS A 189 -22.18 9.44 8.87
CA LYS A 189 -21.49 9.02 10.09
C LYS A 189 -20.14 9.71 10.28
N LEU A 190 -19.35 9.81 9.20
CA LEU A 190 -18.01 10.40 9.23
C LEU A 190 -17.99 11.90 8.91
N GLN A 191 -19.18 12.51 8.65
CA GLN A 191 -19.35 13.94 8.33
C GLN A 191 -18.43 14.42 7.18
N THR A 192 -18.14 13.53 6.23
CA THR A 192 -17.17 13.82 5.16
C THR A 192 -17.64 14.82 4.13
N ARG A 193 -18.92 15.21 4.15
CA ARG A 193 -19.44 16.34 3.39
C ARG A 193 -19.09 17.69 4.02
N GLN A 194 -19.03 17.76 5.37
CA GLN A 194 -18.76 18.97 6.12
C GLN A 194 -17.27 19.16 6.40
N MET A 195 -16.58 18.06 6.75
CA MET A 195 -15.20 18.10 7.23
C MET A 195 -14.21 17.34 6.32
N GLY A 196 -14.68 16.83 5.19
CA GLY A 196 -13.86 15.99 4.30
C GLY A 196 -14.00 16.37 2.83
N LEU A 197 -13.76 15.40 1.96
CA LEU A 197 -13.63 15.57 0.52
C LEU A 197 -14.86 15.11 -0.28
N ASN A 198 -15.99 14.85 0.36
CA ASN A 198 -17.24 14.53 -0.32
C ASN A 198 -18.02 15.81 -0.62
N GLY A 199 -18.04 16.23 -1.89
CA GLY A 199 -18.72 17.44 -2.35
C GLY A 199 -20.23 17.30 -2.61
N ASN A 200 -20.82 16.10 -2.37
CA ASN A 200 -22.23 15.76 -2.69
C ASN A 200 -22.92 14.95 -1.60
#